data_2e68e142a8413073e4bb98f079bd3891
#
_entry.id   2e68e142a8413073e4bb98f079bd3891
#
_cell.length_a   1.000
_cell.length_b   1.000
_cell.length_c   1.000
_cell.angle_alpha   90.00
_cell.angle_beta   90.00
_cell.angle_gamma   90.00
#
_symmetry.space_group_name_H-M   'P 1'
#
loop_
_entity.id
_entity.type
_entity.pdbx_description
1 polymer ?
#
loop_
_entity_poly.entity_id
_entity_poly.type
_entity_poly.pdbx_seq_one_letter_code
_entity_poly.pdbx_strand_id
1 'polypeptide(L)'
;MIYAGIDIAKQGHFAAAISSDGEILMEPFKFTNDGDGFSLLVSKLEALALEEDNIIIDLESTAHYGDNLVRYLVASYYKVCVLNPIKTSTMRKNNLRKTKMDKVDTYIIAKTLMMQDSNRFVTFFDLDLMDLNQTAWPFSPENHQAAYPVKDTTDRLP
;
A
#
# COMPACT_ATOMS: atom_id res chain seq x y z
N MET A 1 16.61 -1.67 1.06
CA MET A 1 15.22 -1.84 0.59
C MET A 1 14.31 -1.98 1.79
N ILE A 2 13.18 -1.32 1.76
CA ILE A 2 12.17 -1.29 2.83
C ILE A 2 10.88 -1.93 2.31
N TYR A 3 10.28 -2.80 3.10
CA TYR A 3 9.00 -3.45 2.80
C TYR A 3 7.95 -2.97 3.78
N ALA A 4 6.92 -2.30 3.29
CA ALA A 4 5.80 -1.82 4.08
C ALA A 4 4.57 -2.70 3.83
N GLY A 5 3.99 -3.23 4.88
CA GLY A 5 2.75 -4.00 4.84
C GLY A 5 1.57 -3.17 5.35
N ILE A 6 0.47 -3.20 4.63
CA ILE A 6 -0.75 -2.49 5.00
C ILE A 6 -1.91 -3.47 5.09
N ASP A 7 -2.54 -3.51 6.25
CA ASP A 7 -3.79 -4.22 6.48
C ASP A 7 -4.97 -3.27 6.31
N ILE A 8 -5.85 -3.60 5.37
CA ILE A 8 -6.98 -2.78 4.95
C ILE A 8 -8.23 -3.15 5.73
N ALA A 9 -8.83 -2.16 6.39
CA ALA A 9 -10.11 -2.29 7.06
C ALA A 9 -11.06 -1.14 6.69
N LYS A 10 -12.35 -1.34 6.90
CA LYS A 10 -13.39 -0.38 6.50
C LYS A 10 -13.22 1.00 7.12
N GLN A 11 -12.88 1.07 8.41
CA GLN A 11 -12.84 2.31 9.18
C GLN A 11 -11.45 2.88 9.40
N GLY A 12 -10.43 2.20 8.92
CA GLY A 12 -9.05 2.61 9.06
C GLY A 12 -8.12 1.45 8.79
N HIS A 13 -6.89 1.78 8.48
CA HIS A 13 -5.88 0.84 8.07
C HIS A 13 -4.76 0.77 9.11
N PHE A 14 -4.01 -0.33 9.11
CA PHE A 14 -2.77 -0.45 9.87
C PHE A 14 -1.60 -0.58 8.90
N ALA A 15 -0.47 0.02 9.23
CA ALA A 15 0.76 -0.11 8.47
C ALA A 15 1.96 -0.38 9.38
N ALA A 16 2.89 -1.19 8.88
CA ALA A 16 4.20 -1.42 9.49
C ALA A 16 5.26 -1.53 8.39
N ALA A 17 6.52 -1.35 8.72
CA ALA A 17 7.61 -1.53 7.78
C ALA A 17 8.79 -2.30 8.39
N ILE A 18 9.42 -3.11 7.55
CA ILE A 18 10.62 -3.89 7.87
C ILE A 18 11.72 -3.65 6.84
N SER A 19 12.97 -3.84 7.25
CA SER A 19 14.11 -3.86 6.35
C SER A 19 14.19 -5.18 5.57
N SER A 20 15.06 -5.23 4.56
CA SER A 20 15.39 -6.47 3.85
C SER A 20 15.97 -7.58 4.75
N ASP A 21 16.49 -7.23 5.91
CA ASP A 21 16.99 -8.18 6.91
C ASP A 21 15.91 -8.59 7.93
N GLY A 22 14.70 -8.05 7.79
CA GLY A 22 13.56 -8.34 8.66
C GLY A 22 13.51 -7.53 9.95
N GLU A 23 14.34 -6.50 10.09
CA GLU A 23 14.29 -5.59 11.22
C GLU A 23 13.08 -4.67 11.13
N ILE A 24 12.44 -4.41 12.27
CA ILE A 24 11.29 -3.51 12.35
C ILE A 24 11.80 -2.07 12.25
N LEU A 25 11.42 -1.38 11.17
CA LEU A 25 11.75 0.02 10.94
C LEU A 25 10.60 0.96 11.34
N MET A 26 9.37 0.47 11.26
CA MET A 26 8.17 1.20 11.63
C MET A 26 7.22 0.25 12.34
N GLU A 27 6.95 0.55 13.60
CA GLU A 27 5.95 -0.18 14.40
C GLU A 27 4.55 0.00 13.81
N PRO A 28 3.68 -1.01 13.96
CA PRO A 28 2.31 -0.92 13.47
C PRO A 28 1.57 0.28 14.04
N PHE A 29 1.04 1.12 13.17
CA PHE A 29 0.20 2.24 13.56
C PHE A 29 -1.09 2.26 12.74
N LYS A 30 -2.12 2.84 13.33
CA LYS A 30 -3.42 3.01 12.68
C LYS A 30 -3.48 4.38 11.99
N PHE A 31 -4.08 4.41 10.80
CA PHE A 31 -4.39 5.65 10.08
C PHE A 31 -5.78 5.56 9.45
N THR A 32 -6.39 6.71 9.20
CA THR A 32 -7.74 6.83 8.67
C THR A 32 -7.78 6.61 7.16
N ASN A 33 -8.92 6.15 6.64
CA ASN A 33 -9.13 5.93 5.21
C ASN A 33 -9.57 7.23 4.52
N ASP A 34 -8.73 8.24 4.58
CA ASP A 34 -8.93 9.59 4.03
C ASP A 34 -7.59 10.25 3.70
N GLY A 35 -7.65 11.46 3.12
CA GLY A 35 -6.45 12.20 2.74
C GLY A 35 -5.49 12.50 3.89
N ASP A 36 -6.00 12.77 5.08
CA ASP A 36 -5.17 13.02 6.27
C ASP A 36 -4.42 11.76 6.71
N GLY A 37 -5.12 10.63 6.73
CA GLY A 37 -4.51 9.33 7.03
C GLY A 37 -3.46 8.92 6.01
N PHE A 38 -3.72 9.15 4.73
CA PHE A 38 -2.77 8.84 3.65
C PHE A 38 -1.53 9.74 3.72
N SER A 39 -1.71 11.03 4.01
CA SER A 39 -0.59 11.95 4.22
C SER A 39 0.26 11.56 5.43
N LEU A 40 -0.36 11.10 6.51
CA LEU A 40 0.36 10.58 7.68
C LEU A 40 1.20 9.36 7.33
N LEU A 41 0.63 8.41 6.57
CA LEU A 41 1.36 7.24 6.10
C LEU A 41 2.58 7.63 5.27
N VAL A 42 2.39 8.49 4.26
CA VAL A 42 3.48 8.94 3.39
C VAL A 42 4.55 9.67 4.18
N SER A 43 4.19 10.56 5.10
CA SER A 43 5.15 11.26 5.98
C SER A 43 6.02 10.29 6.79
N LYS A 44 5.41 9.20 7.30
CA LYS A 44 6.15 8.17 8.04
C LYS A 44 7.07 7.34 7.13
N LEU A 45 6.63 7.02 5.93
CA LEU A 45 7.45 6.29 4.95
C LEU A 45 8.64 7.15 4.48
N GLU A 46 8.40 8.43 4.22
CA GLU A 46 9.48 9.38 3.83
C GLU A 46 10.53 9.53 4.95
N ALA A 47 10.11 9.50 6.20
CA ALA A 47 11.04 9.55 7.34
C ALA A 47 11.94 8.30 7.44
N LEU A 48 11.53 7.16 6.86
CA LEU A 48 12.35 5.94 6.80
C LEU A 48 13.34 5.95 5.65
N ALA A 49 13.00 6.62 4.55
CA ALA A 49 13.79 6.67 3.32
C ALA A 49 14.89 7.74 3.43
N LEU A 50 15.84 7.58 4.36
CA LEU A 50 16.86 8.59 4.62
C LEU A 50 17.93 8.70 3.54
N GLU A 51 18.15 7.68 2.71
CA GLU A 51 19.08 7.74 1.55
C GLU A 51 18.74 6.62 0.56
N GLU A 52 18.20 6.98 -0.61
CA GLU A 52 18.02 6.09 -1.78
C GLU A 52 17.31 4.74 -1.55
N ASP A 53 16.74 4.50 -0.38
CA ASP A 53 16.06 3.27 -0.08
C ASP A 53 14.76 3.16 -0.88
N ASN A 54 14.69 2.16 -1.75
CA ASN A 54 13.45 1.81 -2.42
C ASN A 54 12.46 1.25 -1.41
N ILE A 55 11.32 1.88 -1.30
CA ILE A 55 10.19 1.39 -0.51
C ILE A 55 9.23 0.64 -1.45
N ILE A 56 8.92 -0.59 -1.10
CA ILE A 56 7.87 -1.38 -1.74
C ILE A 56 6.74 -1.53 -0.74
N ILE A 57 5.53 -1.20 -1.17
CA ILE A 57 4.33 -1.25 -0.34
C ILE A 57 3.45 -2.41 -0.80
N ASP A 58 2.95 -3.15 0.15
CA ASP A 58 2.03 -4.23 -0.10
C ASP A 58 0.76 -4.10 0.72
N LEU A 59 -0.37 -4.33 0.07
CA LEU A 59 -1.68 -4.31 0.71
C LEU A 59 -2.35 -5.65 0.54
N GLU A 60 -2.95 -6.15 1.59
CA GLU A 60 -3.89 -7.25 1.47
C GLU A 60 -5.25 -6.71 1.01
N SER A 61 -5.66 -7.12 -0.19
CA SER A 61 -6.96 -6.70 -0.74
C SER A 61 -8.09 -7.48 -0.11
N THR A 62 -8.81 -6.84 0.79
CA THR A 62 -10.11 -7.29 1.28
C THR A 62 -11.18 -6.31 0.81
N ALA A 63 -11.84 -6.61 -0.31
CA ALA A 63 -12.82 -5.72 -0.94
C ALA A 63 -12.26 -4.35 -1.40
N HIS A 64 -13.12 -3.42 -1.77
CA HIS A 64 -12.77 -2.13 -2.39
C HIS A 64 -12.27 -1.04 -1.40
N TYR A 65 -12.11 -1.37 -0.11
CA TYR A 65 -11.75 -0.38 0.90
C TYR A 65 -10.34 0.21 0.74
N GLY A 66 -9.46 -0.49 0.01
CA GLY A 66 -8.10 -0.05 -0.25
C GLY A 66 -7.91 0.73 -1.55
N ASP A 67 -8.92 0.81 -2.41
CA ASP A 67 -8.77 1.35 -3.77
C ASP A 67 -8.28 2.81 -3.76
N ASN A 68 -8.83 3.65 -2.89
CA ASN A 68 -8.41 5.05 -2.78
C ASN A 68 -6.96 5.18 -2.30
N LEU A 69 -6.56 4.33 -1.37
CA LEU A 69 -5.18 4.31 -0.87
C LEU A 69 -4.21 3.85 -1.96
N VAL A 70 -4.55 2.80 -2.71
CA VAL A 70 -3.72 2.33 -3.84
C VAL A 70 -3.51 3.46 -4.85
N ARG A 71 -4.58 4.16 -5.24
CA ARG A 71 -4.50 5.30 -6.16
C ARG A 71 -3.59 6.39 -5.63
N TYR A 72 -3.75 6.75 -4.38
CA TYR A 72 -2.96 7.79 -3.73
C TYR A 72 -1.47 7.42 -3.69
N LEU A 73 -1.14 6.18 -3.35
CA LEU A 73 0.25 5.71 -3.28
C LEU A 73 0.90 5.61 -4.66
N VAL A 74 0.17 5.09 -5.67
CA VAL A 74 0.67 5.04 -7.05
C VAL A 74 0.87 6.45 -7.62
N ALA A 75 -0.06 7.36 -7.36
CA ALA A 75 0.07 8.78 -7.73
C ALA A 75 1.24 9.47 -7.02
N SER A 76 1.63 9.00 -5.85
CA SER A 76 2.80 9.45 -5.09
C SER A 76 4.10 8.73 -5.51
N TYR A 77 4.07 7.97 -6.61
CA TYR A 77 5.19 7.23 -7.21
C TYR A 77 5.77 6.09 -6.34
N TYR A 78 5.00 5.57 -5.39
CA TYR A 78 5.39 4.36 -4.67
C TYR A 78 5.17 3.11 -5.54
N LYS A 79 6.03 2.12 -5.33
CA LYS A 79 5.84 0.77 -5.87
C LYS A 79 4.85 0.04 -4.99
N VAL A 80 3.66 -0.23 -5.51
CA VAL A 80 2.55 -0.84 -4.78
C VAL A 80 2.23 -2.20 -5.34
N CYS A 81 2.16 -3.20 -4.48
CA CYS A 81 1.66 -4.54 -4.77
C CYS A 81 0.32 -4.74 -4.06
N VAL A 82 -0.54 -5.55 -4.64
CA VAL A 82 -1.77 -6.01 -3.99
C VAL A 82 -1.72 -7.52 -3.86
N LEU A 83 -1.63 -8.00 -2.62
CA LEU A 83 -1.57 -9.42 -2.33
C LEU A 83 -2.94 -10.09 -2.38
N ASN A 84 -2.93 -11.29 -2.91
CA ASN A 84 -4.09 -12.18 -2.75
C ASN A 84 -4.15 -12.69 -1.30
N PRO A 85 -5.30 -12.56 -0.61
CA PRO A 85 -5.49 -13.06 0.75
C PRO A 85 -5.15 -14.54 0.97
N ILE A 86 -5.21 -15.35 -0.09
CA ILE A 86 -4.83 -16.77 -0.04
C ILE A 86 -3.36 -16.94 0.31
N LYS A 87 -2.47 -16.10 -0.22
CA LYS A 87 -1.03 -16.16 0.05
C LYS A 87 -0.70 -15.80 1.49
N THR A 88 -1.31 -14.74 2.01
CA THR A 88 -1.12 -14.31 3.39
C THR A 88 -1.74 -15.29 4.40
N SER A 89 -2.87 -15.91 4.06
CA SER A 89 -3.53 -16.92 4.92
C SER A 89 -2.65 -18.15 5.15
N THR A 90 -1.85 -18.55 4.17
CA THR A 90 -0.92 -19.67 4.30
C THR A 90 0.19 -19.35 5.31
N MET A 91 0.73 -18.13 5.28
CA MET A 91 1.73 -17.68 6.24
C MET A 91 1.16 -17.53 7.66
N ARG A 92 -0.10 -17.08 7.80
CA ARG A 92 -0.82 -17.01 9.09
C ARG A 92 -1.01 -18.38 9.72
N LYS A 93 -1.29 -19.42 8.93
CA LYS A 93 -1.46 -20.81 9.41
C LYS A 93 -0.17 -21.39 9.97
N ASN A 94 0.97 -21.00 9.40
CA ASN A 94 2.28 -21.45 9.86
C ASN A 94 2.73 -20.76 11.17
N ASN A 95 2.16 -19.62 11.49
CA ASN A 95 2.36 -18.94 12.77
C ASN A 95 1.27 -19.39 13.77
N LEU A 96 1.62 -20.38 14.60
CA LEU A 96 0.74 -21.10 15.55
C LEU A 96 0.12 -20.26 16.69
N ARG A 97 0.09 -18.93 16.61
CA ARG A 97 -0.58 -18.09 17.60
C ARG A 97 -1.81 -17.40 17.01
N LYS A 98 -2.96 -17.92 17.39
CA LYS A 98 -4.30 -17.38 17.13
C LYS A 98 -4.60 -16.07 17.89
N THR A 99 -3.72 -15.12 17.88
CA THR A 99 -4.05 -13.78 18.33
C THR A 99 -4.33 -12.94 17.09
N LYS A 100 -5.60 -12.78 16.79
CA LYS A 100 -6.13 -11.86 15.79
C LYS A 100 -5.83 -10.43 16.24
N MET A 101 -4.65 -9.94 15.88
CA MET A 101 -4.25 -8.56 16.11
C MET A 101 -3.90 -7.97 14.76
N ASP A 102 -4.64 -6.96 14.32
CA ASP A 102 -4.40 -6.20 13.08
C ASP A 102 -2.94 -5.74 12.96
N LYS A 103 -2.28 -5.54 14.10
CA LYS A 103 -0.85 -5.20 14.18
C LYS A 103 0.07 -6.33 13.70
N VAL A 104 -0.26 -7.60 13.98
CA VAL A 104 0.54 -8.76 13.54
C VAL A 104 0.35 -9.00 12.05
N ASP A 105 -0.84 -8.72 11.54
CA ASP A 105 -1.16 -8.90 10.13
C ASP A 105 -0.31 -8.00 9.23
N THR A 106 0.00 -6.77 9.63
CA THR A 106 0.87 -5.87 8.88
C THR A 106 2.28 -6.42 8.69
N TYR A 107 2.86 -7.05 9.71
CA TYR A 107 4.17 -7.69 9.60
C TYR A 107 4.13 -8.93 8.70
N ILE A 108 3.06 -9.70 8.75
CA ILE A 108 2.88 -10.87 7.90
C ILE A 108 2.80 -10.43 6.43
N ILE A 109 2.08 -9.36 6.13
CA ILE A 109 1.99 -8.78 4.79
C ILE A 109 3.39 -8.34 4.32
N ALA A 110 4.11 -7.55 5.11
CA ALA A 110 5.45 -7.10 4.77
C ALA A 110 6.45 -8.25 4.57
N LYS A 111 6.41 -9.28 5.41
CA LYS A 111 7.24 -10.48 5.26
C LYS A 111 6.89 -11.30 4.03
N THR A 112 5.60 -11.40 3.71
CA THR A 112 5.14 -12.10 2.51
C THR A 112 5.69 -11.42 1.26
N LEU A 113 5.65 -10.08 1.22
CA LEU A 113 6.22 -9.28 0.14
C LEU A 113 7.74 -9.50 0.00
N MET A 114 8.45 -9.46 1.12
CA MET A 114 9.90 -9.67 1.15
C MET A 114 10.31 -11.04 0.62
N MET A 115 9.50 -12.08 0.84
CA MET A 115 9.78 -13.46 0.44
C MET A 115 9.32 -13.80 -0.98
N GLN A 116 8.68 -12.89 -1.69
CA GLN A 116 8.24 -13.14 -3.08
C GLN A 116 9.38 -12.90 -4.07
N ASP A 117 9.65 -13.90 -4.93
CA ASP A 117 10.67 -13.81 -5.98
C ASP A 117 10.28 -12.86 -7.12
N SER A 118 8.98 -12.61 -7.30
CA SER A 118 8.46 -11.70 -8.31
C SER A 118 7.24 -10.94 -7.79
N ASN A 119 7.33 -9.62 -7.79
CA ASN A 119 6.26 -8.72 -7.41
C ASN A 119 5.68 -8.06 -8.66
N ARG A 120 4.36 -8.17 -8.85
CA ARG A 120 3.65 -7.39 -9.84
C ARG A 120 3.17 -6.09 -9.22
N PHE A 121 3.74 -4.98 -9.68
CA PHE A 121 3.33 -3.66 -9.23
C PHE A 121 2.07 -3.18 -9.94
N VAL A 122 1.23 -2.47 -9.19
CA VAL A 122 0.05 -1.79 -9.72
C VAL A 122 0.50 -0.65 -10.61
N THR A 123 -0.05 -0.59 -11.82
CA THR A 123 0.20 0.47 -12.80
C THR A 123 -1.00 1.41 -12.91
N PHE A 124 -0.83 2.56 -13.57
CA PHE A 124 -1.97 3.44 -13.89
C PHE A 124 -3.03 2.73 -14.74
N PHE A 125 -2.61 1.85 -15.64
CA PHE A 125 -3.53 1.04 -16.43
C PHE A 125 -4.39 0.11 -15.56
N ASP A 126 -3.80 -0.51 -14.52
CA ASP A 126 -4.56 -1.33 -13.57
C ASP A 126 -5.61 -0.48 -12.81
N LEU A 127 -5.27 0.78 -12.49
CA LEU A 127 -6.21 1.71 -11.85
C LEU A 127 -7.38 2.06 -12.77
N ASP A 128 -7.13 2.29 -14.05
CA ASP A 128 -8.18 2.54 -15.05
C ASP A 128 -9.11 1.34 -15.18
N LEU A 129 -8.58 0.12 -15.16
CA LEU A 129 -9.39 -1.11 -15.15
C LEU A 129 -10.22 -1.27 -13.88
N MET A 130 -9.69 -0.85 -12.72
CA MET A 130 -10.47 -0.83 -11.46
C MET A 130 -11.68 0.10 -11.59
N ASP A 131 -11.54 1.24 -12.23
CA ASP A 131 -12.65 2.17 -12.48
C ASP A 131 -13.71 1.59 -13.39
N LEU A 132 -13.32 0.88 -14.45
CA LEU A 132 -14.24 0.20 -15.36
C LEU A 132 -15.03 -0.94 -14.70
N ASN A 133 -14.42 -1.64 -13.75
CA ASN A 133 -15.06 -2.72 -13.00
C ASN A 133 -16.03 -2.21 -11.93
N GLN A 134 -15.92 -0.95 -11.54
CA GLN A 134 -16.88 -0.26 -10.65
C GLN A 134 -18.04 0.31 -11.47
N THR A 135 -18.81 -0.53 -12.15
CA THR A 135 -19.89 -0.17 -13.09
C THR A 135 -21.03 0.65 -12.51
N ALA A 136 -21.02 0.99 -11.22
CA ALA A 136 -22.00 1.85 -10.55
C ALA A 136 -21.66 3.35 -10.60
N TRP A 137 -20.49 3.75 -11.16
CA TRP A 137 -20.08 5.14 -11.23
C TRP A 137 -20.23 5.67 -12.64
N PRO A 138 -21.03 6.76 -12.83
CA PRO A 138 -20.95 7.49 -14.06
C PRO A 138 -19.53 8.05 -14.19
N PHE A 139 -18.82 7.61 -15.22
CA PHE A 139 -17.52 8.13 -15.57
C PHE A 139 -17.63 9.65 -15.79
N SER A 140 -17.08 10.45 -14.87
CA SER A 140 -16.90 11.88 -15.06
C SER A 140 -15.42 12.13 -15.36
N PRO A 141 -15.08 12.67 -16.55
CA PRO A 141 -13.72 13.08 -16.86
C PRO A 141 -13.13 14.07 -15.84
N GLU A 142 -13.97 14.82 -15.17
CA GLU A 142 -13.59 15.80 -14.15
C GLU A 142 -13.06 15.12 -12.88
N ASN A 143 -13.61 13.96 -12.52
CA ASN A 143 -13.12 13.19 -11.39
C ASN A 143 -11.80 12.49 -11.70
N HIS A 144 -11.49 12.24 -12.96
CA HIS A 144 -10.23 11.62 -13.37
C HIS A 144 -9.05 12.58 -13.22
N GLN A 145 -9.26 13.89 -13.47
CA GLN A 145 -8.23 14.92 -13.29
C GLN A 145 -7.95 15.22 -11.82
N ALA A 146 -8.95 15.07 -10.94
CA ALA A 146 -8.78 15.27 -9.50
C ALA A 146 -8.07 14.11 -8.80
N ALA A 147 -8.04 12.92 -9.40
CA ALA A 147 -7.41 11.73 -8.83
C ALA A 147 -5.88 11.65 -9.08
N TYR A 148 -5.36 12.43 -10.02
CA TYR A 148 -3.95 12.42 -10.40
C TYR A 148 -3.38 13.83 -10.35
N PRO A 149 -2.69 14.23 -9.28
CA PRO A 149 -1.90 15.45 -9.34
C PRO A 149 -0.80 15.24 -10.37
N VAL A 150 -0.96 15.84 -11.54
CA VAL A 150 0.12 15.94 -12.52
C VAL A 150 1.22 16.76 -11.86
N LYS A 151 2.28 16.09 -11.38
CA LYS A 151 3.50 16.80 -11.06
C LYS A 151 4.05 17.32 -12.38
N ASP A 152 4.05 18.63 -12.52
CA ASP A 152 4.70 19.30 -13.64
C ASP A 152 6.15 18.83 -13.71
N THR A 153 6.49 18.13 -14.78
CA THR A 153 7.82 17.57 -15.02
C THR A 153 8.83 18.65 -15.46
N THR A 154 8.44 19.92 -15.45
CA THR A 154 9.30 21.03 -15.86
C THR A 154 10.38 21.40 -14.85
N ASP A 155 10.34 20.90 -13.61
CA ASP A 155 11.33 21.20 -12.58
C ASP A 155 12.52 20.22 -12.50
N ARG A 156 12.72 19.38 -13.53
CA ARG A 156 13.89 18.50 -13.61
C ARG A 156 14.70 18.74 -14.86
N LEU A 157 15.21 19.94 -15.00
CA LEU A 157 16.38 20.21 -15.85
C LEU A 157 17.40 20.97 -15.02
N PRO A 158 18.67 20.53 -15.04
CA PRO A 158 19.78 21.21 -14.36
C PRO A 158 20.05 22.59 -14.97
#